data_cd5b51afe6eafab64765d5783b9be9b4
#
_entry.id   cd5b51afe6eafab64765d5783b9be9b4
#
_cell.length_a   1.000
_cell.length_b   1.000
_cell.length_c   1.000
_cell.angle_alpha   90.00
_cell.angle_beta   90.00
_cell.angle_gamma   90.00
#
_symmetry.space_group_name_H-M   'P 1'
#
loop_
_entity.id
_entity.type
_entity.pdbx_description
1 polymer ?
#
loop_
_entity_poly.entity_id
_entity_poly.type
_entity_poly.pdbx_seq_one_letter_code
_entity_poly.pdbx_strand_id
1 'polypeptide(L)'
;TMAKELARYPSTRDVWLPGGYPPVTPAGSALGHLQLNGLADTLRTLQRNGPRDSYEGEVAASIVKDVAALGGIIDAHDLKNYHARIVAPLELDYRGARIAVAGGLTAGPSIARVLTALNNHKFAPGGPGPAAFIAYAQALRDAYAERLATMGETDDSKNPGCTTHFNVIDRDGNMVALTQTLLSVFGSRLVLPHSGIIMNNGIMWFDPRPASPNYFAPGKRPLTNMCPLIARRGDHGWFAMGASGGRKIMPSVMQITSFLIDHAMTLEDAFHQPRIDAS
;
A
#
# COMPACT_ATOMS: atom_id res chain seq x y z
N THR A 1 -2.99 17.62 15.58
CA THR A 1 -2.84 18.05 14.20
C THR A 1 -1.39 17.86 13.74
N MET A 2 -1.16 17.47 12.49
CA MET A 2 0.17 17.16 11.96
C MET A 2 1.09 18.37 11.75
N ALA A 3 0.63 19.58 11.96
CA ALA A 3 1.41 20.80 11.72
C ALA A 3 2.74 20.84 12.50
N LYS A 4 2.75 20.43 13.77
CA LYS A 4 3.98 20.36 14.57
C LYS A 4 5.04 19.42 13.97
N GLU A 5 4.59 18.30 13.43
CA GLU A 5 5.47 17.28 12.87
C GLU A 5 5.99 17.69 11.48
N LEU A 6 5.16 18.37 10.68
CA LEU A 6 5.57 18.93 9.39
C LEU A 6 6.52 20.13 9.57
N ALA A 7 6.41 20.86 10.69
CA ALA A 7 7.30 21.95 11.01
C ALA A 7 8.71 21.52 11.46
N ARG A 8 8.94 20.22 11.71
CA ARG A 8 10.19 19.68 12.26
C ARG A 8 11.39 19.93 11.33
N TYR A 9 11.18 19.81 10.02
CA TYR A 9 12.20 20.03 9.01
C TYR A 9 11.89 21.30 8.24
N PRO A 10 12.87 22.23 8.08
CA PRO A 10 12.67 23.49 7.35
C PRO A 10 12.10 23.28 5.94
N SER A 11 12.69 22.37 5.17
CA SER A 11 12.25 22.05 3.81
C SER A 11 10.80 21.56 3.73
N THR A 12 10.35 20.82 4.74
CA THR A 12 8.96 20.33 4.83
C THR A 12 8.01 21.44 5.24
N ARG A 13 8.42 22.24 6.24
CA ARG A 13 7.65 23.38 6.72
C ARG A 13 7.41 24.38 5.58
N ASP A 14 8.45 24.72 4.82
CA ASP A 14 8.38 25.71 3.75
C ASP A 14 7.43 25.28 2.62
N VAL A 15 7.28 23.98 2.38
CA VAL A 15 6.31 23.43 1.43
C VAL A 15 4.88 23.38 1.99
N TRP A 16 4.70 22.78 3.18
CA TRP A 16 3.38 22.44 3.69
C TRP A 16 2.77 23.47 4.63
N LEU A 17 3.59 24.35 5.17
CA LEU A 17 3.20 25.41 6.11
C LEU A 17 3.77 26.77 5.67
N PRO A 18 3.52 27.22 4.43
CA PRO A 18 3.97 28.52 3.98
C PRO A 18 3.39 29.60 4.88
N GLY A 19 4.26 30.42 5.48
CA GLY A 19 3.84 31.41 6.49
C GLY A 19 3.53 30.82 7.88
N GLY A 20 3.87 29.54 8.14
CA GLY A 20 3.70 28.88 9.43
C GLY A 20 2.37 28.13 9.62
N TYR A 21 1.49 28.17 8.64
CA TYR A 21 0.17 27.55 8.67
C TYR A 21 -0.10 26.71 7.41
N PRO A 22 -0.96 25.67 7.50
CA PRO A 22 -1.44 25.01 6.30
C PRO A 22 -2.10 26.02 5.34
N PRO A 23 -1.86 25.91 4.03
CA PRO A 23 -2.50 26.80 3.07
C PRO A 23 -4.01 26.65 3.13
N VAL A 24 -4.70 27.76 3.38
CA VAL A 24 -6.15 27.84 3.42
C VAL A 24 -6.61 28.63 2.19
N THR A 25 -7.45 28.01 1.39
CA THR A 25 -8.11 28.72 0.28
C THR A 25 -9.42 29.30 0.80
N PRO A 26 -9.60 30.64 0.73
CA PRO A 26 -10.86 31.26 1.07
C PRO A 26 -12.02 30.67 0.24
N ALA A 27 -13.20 30.56 0.82
CA ALA A 27 -14.38 30.08 0.11
C ALA A 27 -14.62 30.91 -1.16
N GLY A 28 -14.85 30.24 -2.29
CA GLY A 28 -15.06 30.88 -3.59
C GLY A 28 -13.79 31.36 -4.33
N SER A 29 -12.61 31.16 -3.76
CA SER A 29 -11.34 31.48 -4.44
C SER A 29 -10.80 30.28 -5.21
N ALA A 30 -9.90 30.54 -6.18
CA ALA A 30 -9.15 29.46 -6.84
C ALA A 30 -8.30 28.69 -5.83
N LEU A 31 -8.16 27.38 -6.04
CA LEU A 31 -7.31 26.56 -5.19
C LEU A 31 -5.86 27.06 -5.19
N GLY A 32 -5.27 27.16 -4.01
CA GLY A 32 -3.86 27.49 -3.87
C GLY A 32 -2.97 26.37 -4.41
N HIS A 33 -1.80 26.76 -4.92
CA HIS A 33 -0.79 25.81 -5.40
C HIS A 33 0.29 25.61 -4.34
N LEU A 34 0.65 24.36 -4.08
CA LEU A 34 1.84 24.01 -3.30
C LEU A 34 3.03 23.85 -4.26
N GLN A 35 4.14 24.48 -3.94
CA GLN A 35 5.37 24.35 -4.71
C GLN A 35 6.29 23.32 -4.03
N LEU A 36 6.53 22.21 -4.70
CA LEU A 36 7.55 21.24 -4.32
C LEU A 36 8.88 21.65 -5.01
N ASN A 37 9.66 22.44 -4.29
CA ASN A 37 10.95 22.91 -4.79
C ASN A 37 11.86 21.72 -5.17
N GLY A 38 12.51 21.79 -6.33
CA GLY A 38 13.37 20.73 -6.86
C GLY A 38 12.67 19.55 -7.51
N LEU A 39 11.37 19.27 -7.22
CA LEU A 39 10.70 18.09 -7.77
C LEU A 39 10.56 18.14 -9.29
N ALA A 40 10.31 19.30 -9.87
CA ALA A 40 10.21 19.43 -11.33
C ALA A 40 11.54 19.08 -12.02
N ASP A 41 12.68 19.50 -11.46
CA ASP A 41 14.00 19.17 -12.00
C ASP A 41 14.36 17.71 -11.77
N THR A 42 14.00 17.15 -10.63
CA THR A 42 14.09 15.70 -10.38
C THR A 42 13.33 14.89 -11.43
N LEU A 43 12.08 15.27 -11.72
CA LEU A 43 11.27 14.58 -12.74
C LEU A 43 11.86 14.74 -14.16
N ARG A 44 12.39 15.91 -14.51
CA ARG A 44 13.08 16.10 -15.79
C ARG A 44 14.35 15.26 -15.88
N THR A 45 15.11 15.13 -14.79
CA THR A 45 16.29 14.26 -14.75
C THR A 45 15.91 12.80 -14.95
N LEU A 46 14.86 12.33 -14.26
CA LEU A 46 14.35 10.97 -14.46
C LEU A 46 13.79 10.73 -15.87
N GLN A 47 13.18 11.74 -16.48
CA GLN A 47 12.74 11.67 -17.88
C GLN A 47 13.91 11.50 -18.85
N ARG A 48 15.03 12.20 -18.62
CA ARG A 48 16.24 12.11 -19.45
C ARG A 48 17.03 10.83 -19.24
N ASN A 49 17.25 10.47 -17.97
CA ASN A 49 18.21 9.43 -17.57
C ASN A 49 17.53 8.09 -17.24
N GLY A 50 16.21 8.07 -17.15
CA GLY A 50 15.44 6.90 -16.75
C GLY A 50 15.28 6.74 -15.23
N PRO A 51 14.39 5.84 -14.79
CA PRO A 51 14.04 5.70 -13.37
C PRO A 51 15.19 5.18 -12.49
N ARG A 52 16.19 4.54 -13.10
CA ARG A 52 17.37 4.02 -12.38
C ARG A 52 18.24 5.15 -11.81
N ASP A 53 18.14 6.36 -12.33
CA ASP A 53 18.86 7.55 -11.82
C ASP A 53 18.50 7.83 -10.34
N SER A 54 17.29 7.48 -9.88
CA SER A 54 16.91 7.55 -8.45
C SER A 54 17.76 6.64 -7.54
N TYR A 55 18.51 5.70 -8.10
CA TYR A 55 19.28 4.71 -7.36
C TYR A 55 20.79 4.76 -7.65
N GLU A 56 21.22 5.29 -8.80
CA GLU A 56 22.63 5.27 -9.22
C GLU A 56 23.14 6.57 -9.83
N GLY A 57 22.27 7.56 -10.11
CA GLY A 57 22.60 8.77 -10.83
C GLY A 57 22.59 10.05 -9.99
N GLU A 58 22.27 11.14 -10.65
CA GLU A 58 22.23 12.48 -10.04
C GLU A 58 21.18 12.59 -8.94
N VAL A 59 20.01 11.99 -9.15
CA VAL A 59 18.94 11.98 -8.15
C VAL A 59 19.35 11.17 -6.94
N ALA A 60 19.99 10.00 -7.12
CA ALA A 60 20.54 9.21 -6.02
C ALA A 60 21.57 10.00 -5.21
N ALA A 61 22.51 10.67 -5.88
CA ALA A 61 23.52 11.50 -5.20
C ALA A 61 22.88 12.64 -4.40
N SER A 62 21.85 13.27 -4.94
CA SER A 62 21.07 14.30 -4.23
C SER A 62 20.37 13.75 -2.99
N ILE A 63 19.72 12.57 -3.09
CA ILE A 63 19.06 11.90 -1.95
C ILE A 63 20.08 11.61 -0.84
N VAL A 64 21.22 10.99 -1.18
CA VAL A 64 22.25 10.63 -0.20
C VAL A 64 22.80 11.89 0.51
N LYS A 65 23.09 12.94 -0.25
CA LYS A 65 23.55 14.22 0.30
C LYS A 65 22.57 14.82 1.29
N ASP A 66 21.29 14.88 0.91
CA ASP A 66 20.23 15.44 1.76
C ASP A 66 20.02 14.62 3.03
N VAL A 67 19.99 13.29 2.89
CA VAL A 67 19.82 12.39 4.02
C VAL A 67 20.99 12.50 5.00
N ALA A 68 22.22 12.50 4.49
CA ALA A 68 23.42 12.65 5.32
C ALA A 68 23.45 14.00 6.06
N ALA A 69 23.09 15.10 5.39
CA ALA A 69 23.02 16.42 6.00
C ALA A 69 21.98 16.52 7.15
N LEU A 70 20.99 15.65 7.13
CA LEU A 70 19.95 15.55 8.16
C LEU A 70 20.24 14.47 9.21
N GLY A 71 21.43 13.87 9.20
CA GLY A 71 21.83 12.83 10.15
C GLY A 71 21.29 11.43 9.85
N GLY A 72 20.77 11.20 8.64
CA GLY A 72 20.34 9.89 8.20
C GLY A 72 21.51 9.03 7.71
N ILE A 73 21.26 7.72 7.55
CA ILE A 73 22.30 6.71 7.31
C ILE A 73 22.20 6.04 5.92
N ILE A 74 21.23 6.42 5.10
CA ILE A 74 21.10 5.89 3.73
C ILE A 74 22.29 6.39 2.90
N ASP A 75 23.00 5.46 2.28
CA ASP A 75 24.15 5.78 1.44
C ASP A 75 23.95 5.35 -0.03
N ALA A 76 24.96 5.61 -0.86
CA ALA A 76 24.92 5.27 -2.28
C ALA A 76 24.90 3.76 -2.52
N HIS A 77 25.48 2.96 -1.61
CA HIS A 77 25.50 1.49 -1.71
C HIS A 77 24.09 0.93 -1.46
N ASP A 78 23.38 1.46 -0.47
CA ASP A 78 21.99 1.08 -0.19
C ASP A 78 21.08 1.30 -1.39
N LEU A 79 21.16 2.49 -2.00
CA LEU A 79 20.36 2.83 -3.17
C LEU A 79 20.73 1.96 -4.37
N LYS A 80 22.00 1.84 -4.69
CA LYS A 80 22.50 1.05 -5.82
C LYS A 80 22.06 -0.41 -5.77
N ASN A 81 22.06 -1.01 -4.57
CA ASN A 81 21.71 -2.41 -4.37
C ASN A 81 20.19 -2.66 -4.32
N TYR A 82 19.39 -1.60 -4.28
CA TYR A 82 17.96 -1.76 -4.31
C TYR A 82 17.46 -1.98 -5.74
N HIS A 83 16.75 -3.09 -5.96
CA HIS A 83 16.14 -3.42 -7.24
C HIS A 83 14.66 -3.75 -7.08
N ALA A 84 13.84 -3.24 -7.99
CA ALA A 84 12.46 -3.72 -8.14
C ALA A 84 12.49 -5.19 -8.57
N ARG A 85 11.53 -5.98 -8.08
CA ARG A 85 11.42 -7.40 -8.42
C ARG A 85 10.18 -7.63 -9.27
N ILE A 86 10.35 -8.33 -10.38
CA ILE A 86 9.26 -8.89 -11.16
C ILE A 86 9.13 -10.34 -10.72
N VAL A 87 8.00 -10.69 -10.15
CA VAL A 87 7.73 -12.04 -9.63
C VAL A 87 6.40 -12.54 -10.17
N ALA A 88 6.26 -13.87 -10.27
CA ALA A 88 4.98 -14.47 -10.61
C ALA A 88 3.95 -14.16 -9.52
N PRO A 89 2.69 -13.90 -9.89
CA PRO A 89 1.62 -13.74 -8.92
C PRO A 89 1.35 -15.07 -8.21
N LEU A 90 0.79 -14.98 -7.01
CA LEU A 90 0.15 -16.13 -6.37
C LEU A 90 -1.25 -16.25 -6.96
N GLU A 91 -1.54 -17.39 -7.59
CA GLU A 91 -2.84 -17.66 -8.22
C GLU A 91 -3.61 -18.73 -7.44
N LEU A 92 -4.92 -18.57 -7.39
CA LEU A 92 -5.85 -19.57 -6.83
C LEU A 92 -7.15 -19.58 -7.61
N ASP A 93 -7.80 -20.75 -7.62
CA ASP A 93 -9.17 -20.90 -8.13
C ASP A 93 -10.17 -20.69 -7.00
N TYR A 94 -11.08 -19.76 -7.19
CA TYR A 94 -12.14 -19.44 -6.24
C TYR A 94 -13.49 -19.37 -6.95
N ARG A 95 -14.36 -20.35 -6.70
CA ARG A 95 -15.72 -20.41 -7.29
C ARG A 95 -15.74 -20.27 -8.82
N GLY A 96 -14.80 -20.86 -9.51
CA GLY A 96 -14.67 -20.75 -10.97
C GLY A 96 -14.09 -19.45 -11.47
N ALA A 97 -13.64 -18.57 -10.58
CA ALA A 97 -12.81 -17.44 -10.90
C ALA A 97 -11.34 -17.74 -10.60
N ARG A 98 -10.42 -17.32 -11.46
CA ARG A 98 -8.99 -17.32 -11.19
C ARG A 98 -8.61 -15.99 -10.56
N ILE A 99 -8.11 -16.04 -9.33
CA ILE A 99 -7.67 -14.88 -8.56
C ILE A 99 -6.14 -14.83 -8.58
N ALA A 100 -5.58 -13.70 -8.94
CA ALA A 100 -4.15 -13.42 -8.89
C ALA A 100 -3.87 -12.31 -7.88
N VAL A 101 -2.94 -12.54 -6.95
CA VAL A 101 -2.51 -11.58 -5.93
C VAL A 101 -0.99 -11.48 -5.87
N ALA A 102 -0.48 -10.36 -5.36
CA ALA A 102 0.94 -10.23 -5.09
C ALA A 102 1.38 -11.22 -4.00
N GLY A 103 2.40 -12.02 -4.28
CA GLY A 103 2.98 -12.96 -3.33
C GLY A 103 4.01 -12.31 -2.39
N GLY A 104 4.79 -13.15 -1.68
CA GLY A 104 5.90 -12.72 -0.81
C GLY A 104 5.43 -11.94 0.41
N LEU A 105 6.15 -10.86 0.75
CA LEU A 105 5.92 -10.06 1.96
C LEU A 105 4.79 -9.03 1.79
N THR A 106 3.63 -9.51 1.31
CA THR A 106 2.41 -8.72 1.15
C THR A 106 1.24 -9.38 1.89
N ALA A 107 0.04 -8.82 1.81
CA ALA A 107 -1.15 -9.48 2.33
C ALA A 107 -1.73 -10.54 1.35
N GLY A 108 -1.17 -10.68 0.14
CA GLY A 108 -1.63 -11.65 -0.85
C GLY A 108 -1.65 -13.10 -0.37
N PRO A 109 -0.59 -13.65 0.27
CA PRO A 109 -0.63 -14.99 0.83
C PRO A 109 -1.75 -15.20 1.84
N SER A 110 -2.03 -14.20 2.68
CA SER A 110 -3.09 -14.25 3.68
C SER A 110 -4.48 -14.23 3.04
N ILE A 111 -4.71 -13.40 2.02
CA ILE A 111 -6.00 -13.38 1.31
C ILE A 111 -6.24 -14.68 0.53
N ALA A 112 -5.19 -15.25 -0.07
CA ALA A 112 -5.27 -16.53 -0.74
C ALA A 112 -5.70 -17.63 0.24
N ARG A 113 -5.14 -17.64 1.45
CA ARG A 113 -5.54 -18.58 2.51
C ARG A 113 -7.01 -18.39 2.91
N VAL A 114 -7.45 -17.16 3.14
CA VAL A 114 -8.85 -16.88 3.49
C VAL A 114 -9.79 -17.35 2.40
N LEU A 115 -9.54 -17.00 1.14
CA LEU A 115 -10.40 -17.43 0.02
C LEU A 115 -10.39 -18.95 -0.15
N THR A 116 -9.25 -19.62 0.05
CA THR A 116 -9.18 -21.09 0.04
C THR A 116 -10.05 -21.70 1.14
N ALA A 117 -10.02 -21.16 2.35
CA ALA A 117 -10.90 -21.63 3.44
C ALA A 117 -12.37 -21.41 3.11
N LEU A 118 -12.74 -20.26 2.58
CA LEU A 118 -14.10 -19.92 2.18
C LEU A 118 -14.58 -20.73 0.97
N ASN A 119 -13.70 -21.26 0.13
CA ASN A 119 -14.08 -22.08 -1.02
C ASN A 119 -14.89 -23.35 -0.62
N ASN A 120 -14.67 -23.84 0.59
CA ASN A 120 -15.41 -24.97 1.15
C ASN A 120 -16.69 -24.55 1.89
N HIS A 121 -16.93 -23.27 2.12
CA HIS A 121 -18.13 -22.79 2.79
C HIS A 121 -19.29 -22.63 1.80
N LYS A 122 -20.49 -23.02 2.20
CA LYS A 122 -21.71 -22.82 1.40
C LYS A 122 -22.42 -21.56 1.88
N PHE A 123 -22.43 -20.54 1.05
CA PHE A 123 -23.19 -19.32 1.32
C PHE A 123 -24.65 -19.49 0.93
N ALA A 124 -25.55 -18.91 1.72
CA ALA A 124 -26.96 -18.85 1.38
C ALA A 124 -27.19 -17.90 0.18
N PRO A 125 -28.21 -18.15 -0.64
CA PRO A 125 -28.60 -17.20 -1.68
C PRO A 125 -28.96 -15.82 -1.11
N GLY A 126 -28.74 -14.79 -1.90
CA GLY A 126 -28.94 -13.40 -1.48
C GLY A 126 -27.67 -12.75 -0.93
N GLY A 127 -27.79 -11.62 -0.25
CA GLY A 127 -26.66 -10.92 0.34
C GLY A 127 -26.04 -11.64 1.54
N PRO A 128 -24.86 -11.20 2.02
CA PRO A 128 -24.17 -11.83 3.14
C PRO A 128 -24.97 -11.67 4.44
N GLY A 129 -25.48 -12.80 4.96
CA GLY A 129 -26.14 -12.85 6.25
C GLY A 129 -25.19 -13.15 7.42
N PRO A 130 -25.69 -13.29 8.66
CA PRO A 130 -24.86 -13.54 9.85
C PRO A 130 -23.90 -14.72 9.71
N ALA A 131 -24.33 -15.82 9.08
CA ALA A 131 -23.49 -17.00 8.87
C ALA A 131 -22.28 -16.70 7.96
N ALA A 132 -22.44 -15.85 6.94
CA ALA A 132 -21.34 -15.42 6.09
C ALA A 132 -20.32 -14.61 6.88
N PHE A 133 -20.77 -13.65 7.69
CA PHE A 133 -19.87 -12.83 8.52
C PHE A 133 -19.14 -13.67 9.58
N ILE A 134 -19.77 -14.69 10.15
CA ILE A 134 -19.09 -15.64 11.06
C ILE A 134 -17.99 -16.38 10.31
N ALA A 135 -18.28 -16.89 9.08
CA ALA A 135 -17.28 -17.58 8.27
C ALA A 135 -16.09 -16.62 7.89
N TYR A 136 -16.38 -15.37 7.53
CA TYR A 136 -15.34 -14.36 7.27
C TYR A 136 -14.49 -14.11 8.50
N ALA A 137 -15.11 -13.92 9.68
CA ALA A 137 -14.39 -13.69 10.93
C ALA A 137 -13.45 -14.84 11.27
N GLN A 138 -13.92 -16.08 11.15
CA GLN A 138 -13.11 -17.27 11.43
C GLN A 138 -11.94 -17.39 10.45
N ALA A 139 -12.20 -17.31 9.14
CA ALA A 139 -11.16 -17.41 8.12
C ALA A 139 -10.12 -16.28 8.23
N LEU A 140 -10.55 -15.06 8.55
CA LEU A 140 -9.64 -13.92 8.79
C LEU A 140 -8.77 -14.15 10.02
N ARG A 141 -9.33 -14.57 11.15
CA ARG A 141 -8.58 -14.86 12.38
C ARG A 141 -7.52 -15.93 12.15
N ASP A 142 -7.88 -17.02 11.48
CA ASP A 142 -6.94 -18.09 11.19
C ASP A 142 -5.79 -17.64 10.26
N ALA A 143 -6.11 -16.86 9.24
CA ALA A 143 -5.11 -16.30 8.34
C ALA A 143 -4.18 -15.30 9.02
N TYR A 144 -4.71 -14.47 9.93
CA TYR A 144 -3.88 -13.56 10.74
C TYR A 144 -3.02 -14.30 11.76
N ALA A 145 -3.54 -15.33 12.42
CA ALA A 145 -2.77 -16.17 13.34
C ALA A 145 -1.56 -16.80 12.64
N GLU A 146 -1.76 -17.36 11.44
CA GLU A 146 -0.66 -17.90 10.64
C GLU A 146 0.30 -16.80 10.17
N ARG A 147 -0.23 -15.67 9.69
CA ARG A 147 0.59 -14.52 9.28
C ARG A 147 1.51 -14.05 10.40
N LEU A 148 0.97 -13.88 11.61
CA LEU A 148 1.76 -13.46 12.78
C LEU A 148 2.84 -14.49 13.14
N ALA A 149 2.51 -15.78 13.05
CA ALA A 149 3.45 -16.84 13.39
C ALA A 149 4.59 -17.00 12.36
N THR A 150 4.29 -16.83 11.07
CA THR A 150 5.24 -17.17 9.99
C THR A 150 5.87 -15.96 9.31
N MET A 151 5.17 -14.84 9.24
CA MET A 151 5.62 -13.61 8.57
C MET A 151 5.88 -12.48 9.56
N GLY A 152 5.34 -12.55 10.78
CA GLY A 152 5.43 -11.53 11.81
C GLY A 152 4.34 -10.47 11.70
N GLU A 153 4.42 -9.47 12.57
CA GLU A 153 3.47 -8.36 12.66
C GLU A 153 4.02 -7.11 12.01
N THR A 154 3.11 -6.28 11.48
CA THR A 154 3.39 -4.90 11.11
C THR A 154 2.60 -3.99 12.06
N ASP A 155 3.27 -3.17 12.87
CA ASP A 155 2.58 -2.23 13.76
C ASP A 155 2.25 -0.94 13.01
N ASP A 156 1.19 -0.96 12.23
CA ASP A 156 0.61 0.23 11.59
C ASP A 156 -0.72 0.68 12.25
N SER A 157 -1.09 0.05 13.36
CA SER A 157 -2.36 0.29 14.05
C SER A 157 -2.48 1.70 14.64
N LYS A 158 -1.35 2.34 14.94
CA LYS A 158 -1.30 3.66 15.60
C LYS A 158 -1.16 4.84 14.64
N ASN A 159 -0.87 4.60 13.37
CA ASN A 159 -0.70 5.65 12.37
C ASN A 159 -1.76 5.54 11.28
N PRO A 160 -2.49 6.64 10.97
CA PRO A 160 -3.36 6.64 9.81
C PRO A 160 -2.54 6.36 8.56
N GLY A 161 -2.81 5.23 7.91
CA GLY A 161 -2.13 4.82 6.69
C GLY A 161 -2.38 5.81 5.55
N CYS A 162 -1.37 6.05 4.74
CA CYS A 162 -1.46 6.85 3.52
C CYS A 162 -1.16 5.96 2.31
N THR A 163 -2.08 5.06 2.04
CA THR A 163 -1.99 4.15 0.90
C THR A 163 -2.92 4.64 -0.20
N THR A 164 -2.47 4.58 -1.43
CA THR A 164 -3.28 4.82 -2.62
C THR A 164 -3.38 3.53 -3.42
N HIS A 165 -4.57 3.23 -3.88
CA HIS A 165 -4.81 2.14 -4.81
C HIS A 165 -5.58 2.66 -6.02
N PHE A 166 -5.17 2.23 -7.22
CA PHE A 166 -5.93 2.47 -8.44
C PHE A 166 -5.83 1.26 -9.38
N ASN A 167 -6.87 1.12 -10.19
CA ASN A 167 -6.94 0.11 -11.23
C ASN A 167 -7.00 0.77 -12.58
N VAL A 168 -6.44 0.11 -13.58
CA VAL A 168 -6.55 0.50 -14.99
C VAL A 168 -7.00 -0.72 -15.77
N ILE A 169 -7.98 -0.54 -16.64
CA ILE A 169 -8.43 -1.54 -17.61
C ILE A 169 -8.44 -0.85 -18.97
N ASP A 170 -7.71 -1.41 -19.93
CA ASP A 170 -7.72 -0.89 -21.30
C ASP A 170 -8.80 -1.55 -22.18
N ARG A 171 -8.93 -1.07 -23.41
CA ARG A 171 -9.91 -1.60 -24.36
C ARG A 171 -9.69 -3.06 -24.77
N ASP A 172 -8.47 -3.56 -24.61
CA ASP A 172 -8.09 -4.92 -24.96
C ASP A 172 -8.29 -5.89 -23.76
N GLY A 173 -8.77 -5.36 -22.62
CA GLY A 173 -9.02 -6.12 -21.39
C GLY A 173 -7.77 -6.36 -20.54
N ASN A 174 -6.64 -5.70 -20.84
CA ASN A 174 -5.49 -5.73 -19.94
C ASN A 174 -5.81 -4.99 -18.65
N MET A 175 -5.43 -5.56 -17.52
CA MET A 175 -5.74 -5.01 -16.21
C MET A 175 -4.47 -4.76 -15.39
N VAL A 176 -4.45 -3.63 -14.70
CA VAL A 176 -3.45 -3.29 -13.69
C VAL A 176 -4.14 -2.99 -12.37
N ALA A 177 -3.67 -3.59 -11.30
CA ALA A 177 -4.03 -3.24 -9.92
C ALA A 177 -2.77 -2.74 -9.21
N LEU A 178 -2.69 -1.44 -8.88
CA LEU A 178 -1.51 -0.83 -8.31
C LEU A 178 -1.80 -0.26 -6.93
N THR A 179 -1.06 -0.75 -5.93
CA THR A 179 -1.08 -0.21 -4.57
C THR A 179 0.28 0.40 -4.26
N GLN A 180 0.29 1.66 -3.85
CA GLN A 180 1.49 2.38 -3.43
C GLN A 180 1.25 3.13 -2.14
N THR A 181 2.31 3.36 -1.36
CA THR A 181 2.17 3.99 -0.05
C THR A 181 3.48 4.61 0.42
N LEU A 182 3.35 5.69 1.17
CA LEU A 182 4.43 6.24 1.99
C LEU A 182 4.43 5.64 3.41
N LEU A 183 3.49 4.77 3.74
CA LEU A 183 3.06 4.21 5.01
C LEU A 183 2.21 5.22 5.80
N SER A 184 2.80 6.14 6.53
CA SER A 184 2.05 7.15 7.30
C SER A 184 1.64 8.33 6.41
N VAL A 185 0.67 9.13 6.85
CA VAL A 185 0.32 10.40 6.21
C VAL A 185 1.56 11.29 6.14
N PHE A 186 1.93 11.72 4.94
CA PHE A 186 3.18 12.39 4.60
C PHE A 186 4.46 11.56 4.85
N GLY A 187 4.36 10.23 4.91
CA GLY A 187 5.50 9.33 5.11
C GLY A 187 6.33 9.66 6.35
N SER A 188 7.63 9.85 6.19
CA SER A 188 8.53 10.32 7.25
C SER A 188 8.36 11.80 7.59
N ARG A 189 7.51 12.51 6.88
CA ARG A 189 7.28 13.96 6.95
C ARG A 189 8.53 14.77 6.60
N LEU A 190 9.42 14.20 5.81
CA LEU A 190 10.62 14.83 5.30
C LEU A 190 10.51 15.05 3.80
N VAL A 191 10.55 16.30 3.38
CA VAL A 191 10.79 16.71 1.98
C VAL A 191 12.29 16.95 1.85
N LEU A 192 12.95 16.24 0.95
CA LEU A 192 14.36 16.44 0.66
C LEU A 192 14.56 17.81 0.00
N PRO A 193 15.47 18.66 0.53
CA PRO A 193 15.56 20.07 0.12
C PRO A 193 15.97 20.26 -1.35
N HIS A 194 16.82 19.39 -1.90
CA HIS A 194 17.30 19.55 -3.28
C HIS A 194 16.41 18.83 -4.29
N SER A 195 15.96 17.64 -3.97
CA SER A 195 15.15 16.83 -4.92
C SER A 195 13.66 17.08 -4.83
N GLY A 196 13.14 17.68 -3.75
CA GLY A 196 11.71 17.84 -3.50
C GLY A 196 10.97 16.54 -3.24
N ILE A 197 11.67 15.41 -3.10
CA ILE A 197 11.07 14.11 -2.85
C ILE A 197 10.58 14.02 -1.40
N ILE A 198 9.33 13.57 -1.23
CA ILE A 198 8.78 13.25 0.09
C ILE A 198 9.21 11.82 0.44
N MET A 199 9.96 11.68 1.53
CA MET A 199 10.46 10.37 1.97
C MET A 199 9.36 9.55 2.63
N ASN A 200 9.28 8.26 2.28
CA ASN A 200 8.43 7.31 2.99
C ASN A 200 8.99 7.01 4.40
N ASN A 201 8.20 6.36 5.22
CA ASN A 201 8.64 5.80 6.51
C ASN A 201 8.41 4.28 6.59
N GLY A 202 8.57 3.58 5.48
CA GLY A 202 8.35 2.13 5.36
C GLY A 202 9.18 1.28 6.33
N ILE A 203 10.25 1.81 6.90
CA ILE A 203 11.02 1.15 7.96
C ILE A 203 10.13 0.80 9.19
N MET A 204 9.08 1.56 9.43
CA MET A 204 8.15 1.30 10.54
C MET A 204 7.27 0.06 10.33
N TRP A 205 7.30 -0.55 9.15
CA TRP A 205 6.67 -1.85 8.96
C TRP A 205 7.42 -3.00 9.59
N PHE A 206 8.70 -2.82 9.93
CA PHE A 206 9.42 -3.85 10.67
C PHE A 206 8.91 -3.96 12.10
N ASP A 207 8.99 -5.18 12.62
CA ASP A 207 8.75 -5.46 14.03
C ASP A 207 10.06 -5.25 14.82
N PRO A 208 10.10 -4.42 15.85
CA PRO A 208 11.31 -4.20 16.62
C PRO A 208 11.68 -5.38 17.53
N ARG A 209 10.82 -6.38 17.70
CA ARG A 209 11.09 -7.55 18.56
C ARG A 209 12.04 -8.54 17.87
N PRO A 210 13.22 -8.85 18.46
CA PRO A 210 14.24 -9.68 17.81
C PRO A 210 13.78 -11.08 17.38
N ALA A 211 12.81 -11.66 18.09
CA ALA A 211 12.26 -12.98 17.78
C ALA A 211 11.23 -12.98 16.63
N SER A 212 10.81 -11.82 16.15
CA SER A 212 9.83 -11.71 15.08
C SER A 212 10.43 -12.09 13.73
N PRO A 213 9.71 -12.86 12.89
CA PRO A 213 10.10 -13.09 11.50
C PRO A 213 10.29 -11.79 10.72
N ASN A 214 9.54 -10.74 11.04
CA ASN A 214 9.62 -9.41 10.45
C ASN A 214 10.56 -8.46 11.22
N TYR A 215 11.50 -9.00 12.01
CA TYR A 215 12.47 -8.19 12.74
C TYR A 215 13.34 -7.34 11.81
N PHE A 216 13.60 -6.12 12.23
CA PHE A 216 14.47 -5.16 11.57
C PHE A 216 15.91 -5.67 11.47
N ALA A 217 16.44 -5.78 10.26
CA ALA A 217 17.81 -6.15 10.01
C ALA A 217 18.31 -5.65 8.64
N PRO A 218 19.63 -5.44 8.45
CA PRO A 218 20.19 -5.03 7.17
C PRO A 218 19.79 -5.97 6.02
N GLY A 219 19.54 -5.40 4.85
CA GLY A 219 19.19 -6.15 3.63
C GLY A 219 17.78 -6.76 3.62
N LYS A 220 16.99 -6.66 4.70
CA LYS A 220 15.63 -7.16 4.74
C LYS A 220 14.63 -6.18 4.12
N ARG A 221 13.55 -6.74 3.59
CA ARG A 221 12.36 -6.01 3.18
C ARG A 221 11.26 -6.23 4.21
N PRO A 222 10.51 -5.18 4.60
CA PRO A 222 9.45 -5.33 5.59
C PRO A 222 8.23 -6.06 5.02
N LEU A 223 7.47 -6.68 5.91
CA LEU A 223 6.13 -7.18 5.62
C LEU A 223 5.18 -5.99 5.42
N THR A 224 4.29 -6.07 4.41
CA THR A 224 3.32 -5.02 4.12
C THR A 224 1.90 -5.55 4.07
N ASN A 225 0.90 -4.69 4.26
CA ASN A 225 -0.52 -5.04 4.16
C ASN A 225 -1.13 -4.77 2.78
N MET A 226 -0.33 -4.35 1.80
CA MET A 226 -0.79 -4.13 0.43
C MET A 226 -1.30 -5.43 -0.19
N CYS A 227 -2.44 -5.35 -0.86
CA CYS A 227 -3.12 -6.50 -1.43
C CYS A 227 -3.81 -6.16 -2.77
N PRO A 228 -3.04 -5.82 -3.82
CA PRO A 228 -3.61 -5.73 -5.15
C PRO A 228 -4.06 -7.12 -5.61
N LEU A 229 -5.26 -7.16 -6.21
CA LEU A 229 -5.91 -8.39 -6.65
C LEU A 229 -6.49 -8.19 -8.05
N ILE A 230 -6.34 -9.20 -8.89
CA ILE A 230 -7.01 -9.30 -10.20
C ILE A 230 -7.79 -10.61 -10.23
N ALA A 231 -9.05 -10.52 -10.66
CA ALA A 231 -9.91 -11.67 -10.88
C ALA A 231 -10.20 -11.85 -12.37
N ARG A 232 -10.17 -13.10 -12.85
CA ARG A 232 -10.51 -13.50 -14.20
C ARG A 232 -11.61 -14.57 -14.17
N ARG A 233 -12.45 -14.59 -15.22
CA ARG A 233 -13.43 -15.66 -15.44
C ARG A 233 -13.21 -16.21 -16.84
N GLY A 234 -12.75 -17.45 -16.95
CA GLY A 234 -12.20 -17.98 -18.19
C GLY A 234 -11.01 -17.12 -18.64
N ASP A 235 -11.00 -16.75 -19.92
CA ASP A 235 -9.94 -15.94 -20.52
C ASP A 235 -10.16 -14.42 -20.40
N HIS A 236 -11.26 -14.00 -19.78
CA HIS A 236 -11.60 -12.59 -19.65
C HIS A 236 -11.28 -12.05 -18.26
N GLY A 237 -10.74 -10.82 -18.23
CA GLY A 237 -10.66 -10.04 -16.99
C GLY A 237 -12.06 -9.77 -16.47
N TRP A 238 -12.23 -9.92 -15.13
CA TRP A 238 -13.52 -9.67 -14.49
C TRP A 238 -13.49 -8.40 -13.66
N PHE A 239 -12.57 -8.33 -12.69
CA PHE A 239 -12.34 -7.10 -11.93
C PHE A 239 -10.90 -7.03 -11.42
N ALA A 240 -10.45 -5.80 -11.17
CA ALA A 240 -9.21 -5.50 -10.47
C ALA A 240 -9.54 -4.74 -9.20
N MET A 241 -8.84 -5.00 -8.10
CA MET A 241 -9.20 -4.49 -6.79
C MET A 241 -7.98 -4.29 -5.89
N GLY A 242 -8.11 -3.39 -4.96
CA GLY A 242 -7.25 -3.18 -3.82
C GLY A 242 -7.84 -2.13 -2.90
N ALA A 243 -7.12 -1.76 -1.85
CA ALA A 243 -7.61 -0.81 -0.87
C ALA A 243 -6.47 -0.03 -0.22
N SER A 244 -6.83 1.03 0.50
CA SER A 244 -6.01 1.73 1.47
C SER A 244 -6.55 1.49 2.88
N GLY A 245 -5.70 1.61 3.93
CA GLY A 245 -6.15 1.50 5.32
C GLY A 245 -5.35 0.52 6.19
N GLY A 246 -4.08 0.28 5.88
CA GLY A 246 -3.20 -0.56 6.69
C GLY A 246 -3.73 -1.97 6.86
N ARG A 247 -3.88 -2.46 8.09
CA ARG A 247 -4.38 -3.82 8.38
C ARG A 247 -5.78 -4.09 7.83
N LYS A 248 -6.62 -3.05 7.67
CA LYS A 248 -7.98 -3.17 7.13
C LYS A 248 -8.04 -3.44 5.63
N ILE A 249 -6.91 -3.34 4.91
CA ILE A 249 -6.85 -3.60 3.46
C ILE A 249 -7.30 -5.02 3.15
N MET A 250 -6.69 -6.01 3.79
CA MET A 250 -6.97 -7.42 3.50
C MET A 250 -8.43 -7.82 3.81
N PRO A 251 -9.00 -7.53 4.98
CA PRO A 251 -10.40 -7.83 5.26
C PRO A 251 -11.37 -7.19 4.27
N SER A 252 -11.10 -5.95 3.87
CA SER A 252 -11.96 -5.23 2.92
C SER A 252 -11.90 -5.84 1.52
N VAL A 253 -10.69 -6.09 0.99
CA VAL A 253 -10.52 -6.69 -0.34
C VAL A 253 -11.14 -8.08 -0.39
N MET A 254 -10.91 -8.90 0.64
CA MET A 254 -11.47 -10.25 0.73
C MET A 254 -13.00 -10.24 0.72
N GLN A 255 -13.64 -9.42 1.57
CA GLN A 255 -15.10 -9.40 1.67
C GLN A 255 -15.75 -8.88 0.39
N ILE A 256 -15.21 -7.81 -0.23
CA ILE A 256 -15.73 -7.33 -1.51
C ILE A 256 -15.55 -8.40 -2.60
N THR A 257 -14.41 -9.11 -2.62
CA THR A 257 -14.22 -10.25 -3.54
C THR A 257 -15.30 -11.31 -3.35
N SER A 258 -15.60 -11.69 -2.11
CA SER A 258 -16.68 -12.65 -1.81
C SER A 258 -18.07 -12.09 -2.16
N PHE A 259 -18.35 -10.82 -1.88
CA PHE A 259 -19.62 -10.21 -2.26
C PHE A 259 -19.89 -10.26 -3.76
N LEU A 260 -18.87 -10.00 -4.57
CA LEU A 260 -18.97 -10.08 -6.03
C LEU A 260 -19.08 -11.53 -6.54
N ILE A 261 -18.37 -12.47 -5.93
CA ILE A 261 -18.28 -13.85 -6.43
C ILE A 261 -19.34 -14.76 -5.79
N ASP A 262 -19.45 -14.78 -4.46
CA ASP A 262 -20.33 -15.70 -3.74
C ASP A 262 -21.78 -15.23 -3.71
N HIS A 263 -21.99 -13.91 -3.66
CA HIS A 263 -23.32 -13.32 -3.55
C HIS A 263 -23.80 -12.64 -4.83
N ALA A 264 -22.99 -12.69 -5.90
CA ALA A 264 -23.28 -12.09 -7.21
C ALA A 264 -23.79 -10.62 -7.11
N MET A 265 -23.28 -9.87 -6.13
CA MET A 265 -23.65 -8.47 -5.92
C MET A 265 -23.11 -7.58 -7.05
N THR A 266 -23.80 -6.49 -7.33
CA THR A 266 -23.25 -5.44 -8.18
C THR A 266 -22.05 -4.79 -7.49
N LEU A 267 -21.22 -4.09 -8.25
CA LEU A 267 -20.07 -3.37 -7.68
C LEU A 267 -20.53 -2.33 -6.64
N GLU A 268 -21.59 -1.60 -6.96
CA GLU A 268 -22.16 -0.59 -6.06
C GLU A 268 -22.67 -1.20 -4.76
N ASP A 269 -23.49 -2.26 -4.83
CA ASP A 269 -24.00 -2.94 -3.65
C ASP A 269 -22.87 -3.52 -2.80
N ALA A 270 -21.86 -4.13 -3.42
CA ALA A 270 -20.70 -4.69 -2.72
C ALA A 270 -19.88 -3.62 -1.96
N PHE A 271 -19.75 -2.40 -2.51
CA PHE A 271 -19.07 -1.31 -1.84
C PHE A 271 -19.88 -0.69 -0.68
N HIS A 272 -21.18 -0.67 -0.79
CA HIS A 272 -22.09 -0.18 0.26
C HIS A 272 -22.39 -1.23 1.35
N GLN A 273 -22.14 -2.51 1.07
CA GLN A 273 -22.34 -3.58 2.05
C GLN A 273 -21.43 -3.36 3.28
N PRO A 274 -21.96 -3.42 4.51
CA PRO A 274 -21.16 -3.41 5.72
C PRO A 274 -20.08 -4.49 5.74
N ARG A 275 -18.92 -4.16 6.27
CA ARG A 275 -17.77 -5.08 6.37
C ARG A 275 -17.29 -5.17 7.81
N ILE A 276 -16.73 -6.32 8.16
CA ILE A 276 -16.13 -6.57 9.48
C ILE A 276 -14.61 -6.57 9.37
N ASP A 277 -13.98 -6.28 10.46
CA ASP A 277 -12.53 -6.43 10.67
C ASP A 277 -12.32 -7.39 11.84
N ALA A 278 -11.60 -8.47 11.59
CA ALA A 278 -11.25 -9.51 12.58
C ALA A 278 -9.73 -9.76 12.61
N SER A 279 -8.95 -8.72 12.22
CA SER A 279 -7.48 -8.76 12.20
C SER A 279 -6.85 -8.54 13.57
#